data_df682ed3b83b525f2e46651ff486bebe
#
_entry.id   df682ed3b83b525f2e46651ff486bebe
#
_cell.length_a   1.000
_cell.length_b   1.000
_cell.length_c   1.000
_cell.angle_alpha   90.00
_cell.angle_beta   90.00
_cell.angle_gamma   90.00
#
_symmetry.space_group_name_H-M   'P 1'
#
loop_
_entity.id
_entity.type
_entity.pdbx_description
1 polymer ?
#
loop_
_entity_poly.entity_id
_entity_poly.type
_entity_poly.pdbx_seq_one_letter_code
_entity_poly.pdbx_strand_id
1 'polypeptide(L)'
;GFSTYFLLIIGAGHVTKMWALVYAPLMMGGAWMTLRGNNKWYGAAVTAVAASLEIGAGHPQITYYFMLAMAALWLSDGIVALREKRLRDFGVRTAVLAGAGILAVASNFGPLWYTAQHSKETIRGGSELAVETDSKRGGLDLDYATAWSYGRAETLNLLVPDFMGRDSGAAFAPDGEVAAVTNRLGLH
;
A
#
# COMPACT_ATOMS: atom_id res chain seq x y z
N GLY A 1 12.13 -13.11 -2.74
CA GLY A 1 12.93 -13.51 -1.62
C GLY A 1 12.28 -13.20 -0.28
N PHE A 2 12.55 -14.04 0.70
CA PHE A 2 12.11 -13.79 2.07
C PHE A 2 12.94 -12.64 2.65
N SER A 3 12.35 -11.47 2.77
CA SER A 3 12.96 -10.32 3.42
C SER A 3 12.58 -10.35 4.90
N THR A 4 13.47 -9.97 5.78
CA THR A 4 13.23 -9.79 7.23
C THR A 4 12.03 -8.86 7.48
N TYR A 5 11.79 -7.91 6.57
CA TYR A 5 10.62 -7.02 6.59
C TYR A 5 9.28 -7.76 6.66
N PHE A 6 9.12 -8.86 5.93
CA PHE A 6 7.88 -9.63 5.95
C PHE A 6 7.63 -10.30 7.29
N LEU A 7 8.69 -10.80 7.92
CA LEU A 7 8.59 -11.40 9.26
C LEU A 7 8.25 -10.35 10.31
N LEU A 8 8.86 -9.18 10.23
CA LEU A 8 8.58 -8.07 11.15
C LEU A 8 7.15 -7.55 11.00
N ILE A 9 6.64 -7.40 9.78
CA ILE A 9 5.25 -6.97 9.53
C ILE A 9 4.24 -7.96 10.09
N ILE A 10 4.48 -9.27 9.94
CA ILE A 10 3.62 -10.31 10.50
C ILE A 10 3.68 -10.26 12.02
N GLY A 11 4.88 -10.15 12.60
CA GLY A 11 5.08 -10.00 14.04
C GLY A 11 4.39 -8.76 14.64
N ALA A 12 4.35 -7.66 13.89
CA ALA A 12 3.62 -6.44 14.25
C ALA A 12 2.10 -6.51 14.03
N GLY A 13 1.56 -7.66 13.61
CA GLY A 13 0.11 -7.86 13.41
C GLY A 13 -0.45 -7.29 12.10
N HIS A 14 0.38 -6.78 11.19
CA HIS A 14 -0.07 -6.20 9.91
C HIS A 14 -0.27 -7.27 8.82
N VAL A 15 -1.04 -8.31 9.11
CA VAL A 15 -1.27 -9.46 8.21
C VAL A 15 -1.93 -9.02 6.89
N THR A 16 -2.89 -8.09 6.94
CA THR A 16 -3.58 -7.57 5.74
C THR A 16 -2.63 -6.86 4.78
N LYS A 17 -1.62 -6.15 5.32
CA LYS A 17 -0.56 -5.53 4.52
C LYS A 17 0.27 -6.58 3.78
N MET A 18 0.56 -7.71 4.44
CA MET A 18 1.25 -8.83 3.81
C MET A 18 0.45 -9.42 2.64
N TRP A 19 -0.87 -9.59 2.81
CA TRP A 19 -1.72 -10.13 1.75
C TRP A 19 -1.72 -9.22 0.53
N ALA A 20 -1.88 -7.91 0.72
CA ALA A 20 -1.79 -6.95 -0.38
C ALA A 20 -0.43 -7.03 -1.12
N LEU A 21 0.70 -7.11 -0.38
CA LEU A 21 2.03 -7.25 -0.96
C LEU A 21 2.25 -8.56 -1.72
N VAL A 22 1.56 -9.65 -1.35
CA VAL A 22 1.64 -10.94 -2.05
C VAL A 22 0.87 -10.91 -3.36
N TYR A 23 -0.33 -10.31 -3.38
CA TYR A 23 -1.17 -10.28 -4.57
C TYR A 23 -0.75 -9.22 -5.59
N ALA A 24 -0.14 -8.12 -5.16
CA ALA A 24 0.25 -7.05 -6.05
C ALA A 24 1.24 -7.45 -7.16
N PRO A 25 2.30 -8.25 -6.92
CA PRO A 25 3.16 -8.75 -8.00
C PRO A 25 2.42 -9.65 -9.01
N LEU A 26 1.46 -10.45 -8.55
CA LEU A 26 0.63 -11.29 -9.42
C LEU A 26 -0.27 -10.42 -10.32
N MET A 27 -0.86 -9.37 -9.75
CA MET A 27 -1.65 -8.38 -10.48
C MET A 27 -0.80 -7.70 -11.56
N MET A 28 0.42 -7.26 -11.23
CA MET A 28 1.35 -6.67 -12.20
C MET A 28 1.78 -7.65 -13.28
N GLY A 29 2.09 -8.90 -12.91
CA GLY A 29 2.43 -9.97 -13.86
C GLY A 29 1.30 -10.25 -14.82
N GLY A 30 0.07 -10.34 -14.33
CA GLY A 30 -1.14 -10.50 -15.15
C GLY A 30 -1.35 -9.33 -16.11
N ALA A 31 -1.18 -8.09 -15.64
CA ALA A 31 -1.27 -6.89 -16.48
C ALA A 31 -0.20 -6.89 -17.59
N TRP A 32 1.03 -7.23 -17.25
CA TRP A 32 2.11 -7.37 -18.22
C TRP A 32 1.80 -8.46 -19.27
N MET A 33 1.29 -9.61 -18.83
CA MET A 33 0.85 -10.69 -19.74
C MET A 33 -0.32 -10.25 -20.63
N THR A 34 -1.24 -9.43 -20.13
CA THR A 34 -2.34 -8.87 -20.92
C THR A 34 -1.81 -7.96 -22.03
N LEU A 35 -0.87 -7.08 -21.68
CA LEU A 35 -0.33 -6.07 -22.61
C LEU A 35 0.64 -6.67 -23.63
N ARG A 36 1.48 -7.64 -23.23
CA ARG A 36 2.60 -8.15 -24.05
C ARG A 36 2.57 -9.65 -24.31
N GLY A 37 1.79 -10.41 -23.56
CA GLY A 37 1.75 -11.86 -23.69
C GLY A 37 0.99 -12.35 -24.95
N ASN A 38 1.16 -13.62 -25.26
CA ASN A 38 0.48 -14.27 -26.39
C ASN A 38 -1.03 -14.41 -26.17
N ASN A 39 -1.44 -14.62 -24.92
CA ASN A 39 -2.86 -14.75 -24.54
C ASN A 39 -3.28 -13.64 -23.58
N LYS A 40 -3.84 -12.56 -24.15
CA LYS A 40 -4.32 -11.41 -23.37
C LYS A 40 -5.45 -11.77 -22.40
N TRP A 41 -6.28 -12.75 -22.73
CA TRP A 41 -7.42 -13.17 -21.89
C TRP A 41 -6.95 -13.87 -20.62
N TYR A 42 -5.92 -14.73 -20.75
CA TYR A 42 -5.32 -15.37 -19.59
C TYR A 42 -4.65 -14.35 -18.66
N GLY A 43 -3.90 -13.39 -19.22
CA GLY A 43 -3.32 -12.31 -18.44
C GLY A 43 -4.39 -11.48 -17.70
N ALA A 44 -5.48 -11.14 -18.40
CA ALA A 44 -6.61 -10.41 -17.83
C ALA A 44 -7.31 -11.19 -16.70
N ALA A 45 -7.50 -12.50 -16.86
CA ALA A 45 -8.06 -13.34 -15.81
C ALA A 45 -7.17 -13.36 -14.55
N VAL A 46 -5.85 -13.52 -14.72
CA VAL A 46 -4.88 -13.43 -13.61
C VAL A 46 -4.95 -12.05 -12.95
N THR A 47 -4.99 -10.98 -13.76
CA THR A 47 -5.12 -9.60 -13.23
C THR A 47 -6.41 -9.42 -12.44
N ALA A 48 -7.55 -9.87 -12.96
CA ALA A 48 -8.85 -9.72 -12.32
C ALA A 48 -8.88 -10.42 -10.96
N VAL A 49 -8.41 -11.66 -10.89
CA VAL A 49 -8.37 -12.43 -9.64
C VAL A 49 -7.38 -11.81 -8.65
N ALA A 50 -6.16 -11.51 -9.08
CA ALA A 50 -5.13 -10.96 -8.21
C ALA A 50 -5.51 -9.56 -7.69
N ALA A 51 -6.07 -8.69 -8.55
CA ALA A 51 -6.56 -7.37 -8.17
C ALA A 51 -7.76 -7.46 -7.21
N SER A 52 -8.66 -8.42 -7.43
CA SER A 52 -9.79 -8.64 -6.51
C SER A 52 -9.30 -9.03 -5.11
N LEU A 53 -8.34 -9.93 -5.02
CA LEU A 53 -7.76 -10.36 -3.74
C LEU A 53 -6.94 -9.24 -3.08
N GLU A 54 -6.23 -8.45 -3.87
CA GLU A 54 -5.43 -7.32 -3.40
C GLU A 54 -6.32 -6.21 -2.83
N ILE A 55 -7.38 -5.80 -3.54
CA ILE A 55 -8.36 -4.84 -3.04
C ILE A 55 -9.06 -5.39 -1.79
N GLY A 56 -9.44 -6.67 -1.79
CA GLY A 56 -10.05 -7.35 -0.66
C GLY A 56 -9.17 -7.45 0.58
N ALA A 57 -7.84 -7.33 0.43
CA ALA A 57 -6.92 -7.23 1.56
C ALA A 57 -7.07 -5.92 2.37
N GLY A 58 -7.80 -4.93 1.84
CA GLY A 58 -8.16 -3.71 2.58
C GLY A 58 -7.01 -2.77 2.87
N HIS A 59 -6.00 -2.70 1.99
CA HIS A 59 -4.85 -1.81 2.11
C HIS A 59 -4.76 -0.80 0.95
N PRO A 60 -5.61 0.24 0.91
CA PRO A 60 -5.72 1.19 -0.21
C PRO A 60 -4.40 1.88 -0.57
N GLN A 61 -3.53 2.11 0.40
CA GLN A 61 -2.23 2.74 0.18
C GLN A 61 -1.31 1.86 -0.69
N ILE A 62 -1.30 0.54 -0.46
CA ILE A 62 -0.50 -0.40 -1.24
C ILE A 62 -1.09 -0.52 -2.64
N THR A 63 -2.41 -0.68 -2.74
CA THR A 63 -3.15 -0.66 -4.00
C THR A 63 -2.78 0.56 -4.84
N TYR A 64 -2.78 1.75 -4.24
CA TYR A 64 -2.43 2.99 -4.91
C TYR A 64 -1.01 2.98 -5.50
N TYR A 65 -0.01 2.55 -4.73
CA TYR A 65 1.37 2.49 -5.22
C TYR A 65 1.53 1.50 -6.38
N PHE A 66 0.89 0.34 -6.29
CA PHE A 66 0.93 -0.63 -7.39
C PHE A 66 0.13 -0.18 -8.61
N MET A 67 -0.94 0.59 -8.44
CA MET A 67 -1.63 1.24 -9.57
C MET A 67 -0.74 2.24 -10.29
N LEU A 68 0.09 3.01 -9.57
CA LEU A 68 1.08 3.89 -10.20
C LEU A 68 2.12 3.10 -11.01
N ALA A 69 2.60 1.98 -10.47
CA ALA A 69 3.51 1.08 -11.18
C ALA A 69 2.85 0.46 -12.43
N MET A 70 1.58 0.06 -12.34
CA MET A 70 0.80 -0.41 -13.48
C MET A 70 0.59 0.67 -14.54
N ALA A 71 0.32 1.91 -14.12
CA ALA A 71 0.21 3.05 -15.03
C ALA A 71 1.54 3.32 -15.77
N ALA A 72 2.67 3.22 -15.08
CA ALA A 72 3.99 3.35 -15.69
C ALA A 72 4.25 2.22 -16.72
N LEU A 73 3.89 0.99 -16.39
CA LEU A 73 3.95 -0.15 -17.31
C LEU A 73 3.08 0.07 -18.56
N TRP A 74 1.84 0.51 -18.37
CA TRP A 74 0.89 0.81 -19.43
C TRP A 74 1.39 1.95 -20.34
N LEU A 75 1.90 3.04 -19.77
CA LEU A 75 2.50 4.14 -20.51
C LEU A 75 3.71 3.69 -21.33
N SER A 76 4.60 2.91 -20.72
CA SER A 76 5.76 2.33 -21.41
C SER A 76 5.35 1.51 -22.63
N ASP A 77 4.33 0.64 -22.47
CA ASP A 77 3.84 -0.17 -23.59
C ASP A 77 3.11 0.68 -24.65
N GLY A 78 2.40 1.72 -24.22
CA GLY A 78 1.77 2.68 -25.11
C GLY A 78 2.79 3.42 -26.00
N ILE A 79 3.92 3.86 -25.43
CA ILE A 79 5.01 4.51 -26.16
C ILE A 79 5.61 3.52 -27.20
N VAL A 80 5.82 2.26 -26.81
CA VAL A 80 6.30 1.21 -27.73
C VAL A 80 5.27 0.96 -28.83
N ALA A 81 3.98 0.85 -28.49
CA ALA A 81 2.91 0.65 -29.46
C ALA A 81 2.77 1.80 -30.47
N LEU A 82 3.03 3.04 -30.04
CA LEU A 82 3.11 4.20 -30.94
C LEU A 82 4.25 4.07 -31.93
N ARG A 83 5.45 3.71 -31.46
CA ARG A 83 6.64 3.53 -32.30
C ARG A 83 6.49 2.38 -33.30
N GLU A 84 5.89 1.29 -32.88
CA GLU A 84 5.66 0.07 -33.68
C GLU A 84 4.39 0.13 -34.52
N LYS A 85 3.62 1.22 -34.46
CA LYS A 85 2.34 1.42 -35.18
C LYS A 85 1.28 0.35 -34.88
N ARG A 86 1.30 -0.24 -33.66
CA ARG A 86 0.35 -1.28 -33.21
C ARG A 86 -0.74 -0.75 -32.27
N LEU A 87 -1.13 0.51 -32.41
CA LEU A 87 -2.09 1.18 -31.52
C LEU A 87 -3.44 0.46 -31.41
N ARG A 88 -3.92 -0.17 -32.48
CA ARG A 88 -5.17 -0.93 -32.45
C ARG A 88 -5.08 -2.14 -31.49
N ASP A 89 -4.00 -2.89 -31.55
CA ASP A 89 -3.78 -4.03 -30.66
C ASP A 89 -3.60 -3.55 -29.21
N PHE A 90 -2.83 -2.50 -28.99
CA PHE A 90 -2.68 -1.86 -27.68
C PHE A 90 -4.04 -1.40 -27.11
N GLY A 91 -4.88 -0.75 -27.91
CA GLY A 91 -6.23 -0.34 -27.50
C GLY A 91 -7.11 -1.50 -27.07
N VAL A 92 -7.10 -2.61 -27.83
CA VAL A 92 -7.85 -3.83 -27.48
C VAL A 92 -7.32 -4.43 -26.16
N ARG A 93 -6.01 -4.54 -26.00
CA ARG A 93 -5.40 -5.07 -24.77
C ARG A 93 -5.68 -4.19 -23.56
N THR A 94 -5.66 -2.88 -23.75
CA THR A 94 -6.06 -1.89 -22.71
C THR A 94 -7.52 -2.08 -22.33
N ALA A 95 -8.43 -2.24 -23.29
CA ALA A 95 -9.84 -2.47 -22.99
C ALA A 95 -10.07 -3.78 -22.22
N VAL A 96 -9.35 -4.85 -22.57
CA VAL A 96 -9.40 -6.13 -21.86
C VAL A 96 -8.87 -5.99 -20.43
N LEU A 97 -7.76 -5.24 -20.26
CA LEU A 97 -7.19 -4.97 -18.93
C LEU A 97 -8.13 -4.10 -18.07
N ALA A 98 -8.77 -3.09 -18.68
CA ALA A 98 -9.78 -2.27 -18.00
C ALA A 98 -10.98 -3.11 -17.55
N GLY A 99 -11.45 -4.04 -18.39
CA GLY A 99 -12.49 -5.02 -18.03
C GLY A 99 -12.10 -5.86 -16.82
N ALA A 100 -10.85 -6.33 -16.75
CA ALA A 100 -10.33 -7.05 -15.57
C ALA A 100 -10.35 -6.19 -14.30
N GLY A 101 -9.97 -4.91 -14.41
CA GLY A 101 -10.04 -3.95 -13.31
C GLY A 101 -11.48 -3.69 -12.83
N ILE A 102 -12.42 -3.53 -13.77
CA ILE A 102 -13.85 -3.36 -13.45
C ILE A 102 -14.38 -4.59 -12.70
N LEU A 103 -14.05 -5.80 -13.14
CA LEU A 103 -14.45 -7.03 -12.45
C LEU A 103 -13.87 -7.11 -11.03
N ALA A 104 -12.60 -6.72 -10.83
CA ALA A 104 -11.96 -6.70 -9.53
C ALA A 104 -12.64 -5.70 -8.57
N VAL A 105 -12.98 -4.51 -9.05
CA VAL A 105 -13.72 -3.51 -8.25
C VAL A 105 -15.15 -3.99 -7.96
N ALA A 106 -15.84 -4.53 -8.97
CA ALA A 106 -17.19 -5.01 -8.81
C ALA A 106 -17.30 -6.15 -7.78
N SER A 107 -16.33 -7.06 -7.74
CA SER A 107 -16.29 -8.14 -6.73
C SER A 107 -16.09 -7.64 -5.30
N ASN A 108 -15.54 -6.44 -5.13
CA ASN A 108 -15.30 -5.79 -3.84
C ASN A 108 -16.25 -4.60 -3.60
N PHE A 109 -17.33 -4.48 -4.39
CA PHE A 109 -18.19 -3.30 -4.35
C PHE A 109 -18.80 -3.05 -2.96
N GLY A 110 -19.28 -4.09 -2.27
CA GLY A 110 -19.87 -3.96 -0.94
C GLY A 110 -18.94 -3.33 0.10
N PRO A 111 -17.76 -3.93 0.36
CA PRO A 111 -16.76 -3.36 1.27
C PRO A 111 -16.29 -1.95 0.87
N LEU A 112 -16.07 -1.70 -0.42
CA LEU A 112 -15.66 -0.39 -0.92
C LEU A 112 -16.75 0.67 -0.69
N TRP A 113 -18.00 0.33 -0.98
CA TRP A 113 -19.15 1.22 -0.76
C TRP A 113 -19.30 1.56 0.73
N TYR A 114 -19.27 0.54 1.58
CA TYR A 114 -19.34 0.73 3.03
C TYR A 114 -18.22 1.65 3.53
N THR A 115 -16.98 1.38 3.14
CA THR A 115 -15.83 2.21 3.50
C THR A 115 -15.97 3.65 3.01
N ALA A 116 -16.48 3.86 1.77
CA ALA A 116 -16.69 5.19 1.21
C ALA A 116 -17.76 5.99 1.97
N GLN A 117 -18.83 5.34 2.42
CA GLN A 117 -19.87 5.98 3.22
C GLN A 117 -19.36 6.39 4.61
N HIS A 118 -18.62 5.49 5.29
CA HIS A 118 -18.16 5.71 6.66
C HIS A 118 -16.83 6.45 6.76
N SER A 119 -16.13 6.67 5.65
CA SER A 119 -14.86 7.40 5.65
C SER A 119 -14.99 8.84 6.12
N LYS A 120 -16.17 9.45 5.95
CA LYS A 120 -16.47 10.81 6.40
C LYS A 120 -16.61 10.92 7.92
N GLU A 121 -16.97 9.82 8.58
CA GLU A 121 -17.19 9.73 10.04
C GLU A 121 -15.92 9.29 10.79
N THR A 122 -14.84 9.02 10.06
CA THR A 122 -13.56 8.62 10.67
C THR A 122 -12.69 9.83 11.00
N ILE A 123 -11.73 9.66 11.90
CA ILE A 123 -10.74 10.67 12.30
C ILE A 123 -10.08 11.37 11.10
N ARG A 124 -10.00 10.69 9.95
CA ARG A 124 -9.44 11.23 8.70
C ARG A 124 -10.44 12.03 7.87
N GLY A 125 -11.74 11.91 8.15
CA GLY A 125 -12.82 12.60 7.43
C GLY A 125 -13.32 13.88 8.09
N GLY A 126 -12.79 14.22 9.26
CA GLY A 126 -13.34 15.30 10.10
C GLY A 126 -14.51 14.77 10.93
N SER A 127 -14.37 14.68 12.24
CA SER A 127 -15.45 14.30 13.16
C SER A 127 -16.36 15.50 13.38
N GLU A 128 -17.68 15.32 13.33
CA GLU A 128 -18.67 16.30 13.82
C GLU A 128 -18.47 16.60 15.33
N LEU A 129 -17.69 15.77 16.03
CA LEU A 129 -17.30 15.95 17.42
C LEU A 129 -15.99 16.73 17.58
N ALA A 130 -15.31 17.10 16.50
CA ALA A 130 -14.16 18.00 16.57
C ALA A 130 -14.69 19.39 16.89
N VAL A 131 -14.49 19.81 18.13
CA VAL A 131 -14.73 21.18 18.63
C VAL A 131 -14.20 22.17 17.58
N GLU A 132 -15.03 23.16 17.24
CA GLU A 132 -14.76 24.27 16.33
C GLU A 132 -13.38 24.90 16.58
N THR A 133 -12.35 24.35 16.01
CA THR A 133 -11.07 24.99 15.85
C THR A 133 -10.81 25.10 14.36
N ASP A 134 -11.16 26.22 13.81
CA ASP A 134 -10.76 26.93 12.57
C ASP A 134 -10.10 26.14 11.42
N SER A 135 -10.47 24.89 11.17
CA SER A 135 -9.95 24.12 10.04
C SER A 135 -11.04 23.77 9.03
N LYS A 136 -11.47 24.81 8.27
CA LYS A 136 -12.22 24.67 6.99
C LYS A 136 -11.40 24.00 5.89
N ARG A 137 -10.28 23.35 6.18
CA ARG A 137 -9.46 22.59 5.23
C ARG A 137 -9.56 21.13 5.60
N GLY A 138 -10.27 20.36 4.76
CA GLY A 138 -10.32 18.90 4.85
C GLY A 138 -8.91 18.31 4.73
N GLY A 139 -8.32 17.93 5.85
CA GLY A 139 -7.00 17.34 5.95
C GLY A 139 -6.74 16.90 7.38
N LEU A 140 -5.75 16.01 7.55
CA LEU A 140 -5.27 15.63 8.88
C LEU A 140 -4.59 16.82 9.55
N ASP A 141 -4.82 16.96 10.86
CA ASP A 141 -4.03 17.88 11.67
C ASP A 141 -2.53 17.57 11.54
N LEU A 142 -1.71 18.63 11.49
CA LEU A 142 -0.27 18.49 11.26
C LEU A 142 0.38 17.65 12.37
N ASP A 143 -0.02 17.86 13.61
CA ASP A 143 0.52 17.14 14.75
C ASP A 143 0.18 15.65 14.68
N TYR A 144 -1.04 15.30 14.26
CA TYR A 144 -1.42 13.91 14.00
C TYR A 144 -0.69 13.32 12.80
N ALA A 145 -0.55 14.08 11.72
CA ALA A 145 0.13 13.62 10.50
C ALA A 145 1.63 13.37 10.74
N THR A 146 2.24 14.11 11.67
CA THR A 146 3.67 14.01 11.98
C THR A 146 3.98 13.15 13.21
N ALA A 147 2.98 12.74 13.99
CA ALA A 147 3.14 11.96 15.22
C ALA A 147 3.97 10.67 15.06
N TRP A 148 3.92 10.07 13.87
CA TRP A 148 4.66 8.85 13.51
C TRP A 148 5.77 9.12 12.47
N SER A 149 6.23 10.37 12.40
CA SER A 149 7.32 10.73 11.49
C SER A 149 8.64 10.15 11.99
N TYR A 150 9.44 9.69 11.04
CA TYR A 150 10.79 9.20 11.31
C TYR A 150 11.67 10.34 11.83
N GLY A 151 12.24 10.19 13.01
CA GLY A 151 13.19 11.15 13.57
C GLY A 151 14.48 11.21 12.75
N ARG A 152 15.15 12.37 12.76
CA ARG A 152 16.41 12.51 11.99
C ARG A 152 17.47 11.49 12.38
N ALA A 153 17.58 11.15 13.66
CA ALA A 153 18.50 10.15 14.17
C ALA A 153 18.05 8.70 13.83
N GLU A 154 16.75 8.46 13.72
CA GLU A 154 16.19 7.15 13.35
C GLU A 154 16.54 6.75 11.92
N THR A 155 16.90 7.71 11.05
CA THR A 155 17.40 7.40 9.69
C THR A 155 18.67 6.58 9.73
N LEU A 156 19.43 6.62 10.81
CA LEU A 156 20.63 5.78 11.00
C LEU A 156 20.30 4.28 11.12
N ASN A 157 19.04 3.92 11.47
CA ASN A 157 18.60 2.52 11.45
C ASN A 157 18.62 1.90 10.04
N LEU A 158 18.68 2.72 8.98
CA LEU A 158 18.86 2.23 7.61
C LEU A 158 20.29 1.70 7.36
N LEU A 159 21.27 2.21 8.11
CA LEU A 159 22.68 1.85 7.99
C LEU A 159 23.12 0.86 9.08
N VAL A 160 22.63 1.07 10.30
CA VAL A 160 22.95 0.24 11.46
C VAL A 160 21.65 -0.28 12.06
N PRO A 161 21.36 -1.58 11.97
CA PRO A 161 20.16 -2.16 12.55
C PRO A 161 20.07 -1.84 14.05
N ASP A 162 18.88 -1.51 14.49
CA ASP A 162 18.55 -1.24 15.90
C ASP A 162 19.30 -0.05 16.55
N PHE A 163 19.88 0.86 15.76
CA PHE A 163 20.66 2.00 16.26
C PHE A 163 19.85 2.90 17.23
N MET A 164 18.58 3.17 16.90
CA MET A 164 17.65 3.98 17.72
C MET A 164 16.56 3.12 18.39
N GLY A 165 16.79 1.82 18.52
CA GLY A 165 15.85 0.85 19.07
C GLY A 165 15.17 0.00 17.98
N ARG A 166 14.45 -1.01 18.46
CA ARG A 166 13.72 -1.96 17.63
C ARG A 166 12.31 -1.47 17.33
N ASP A 167 11.40 -2.36 17.37
CA ASP A 167 9.98 -2.17 17.23
C ASP A 167 9.39 -1.52 18.50
N SER A 168 8.31 -0.76 18.35
CA SER A 168 7.63 -0.04 19.44
C SER A 168 7.13 -0.95 20.58
N GLY A 169 7.10 -2.26 20.40
CA GLY A 169 6.73 -3.25 21.41
C GLY A 169 7.92 -4.05 21.96
N ALA A 170 9.13 -3.81 21.46
CA ALA A 170 10.30 -4.55 21.91
C ALA A 170 10.76 -4.03 23.28
N ALA A 171 10.78 -4.91 24.28
CA ALA A 171 11.40 -4.59 25.56
C ALA A 171 12.92 -4.39 25.35
N PHE A 172 13.46 -3.34 25.93
CA PHE A 172 14.91 -3.16 25.99
C PHE A 172 15.54 -4.30 26.79
N ALA A 173 16.73 -4.73 26.37
CA ALA A 173 17.49 -5.69 27.16
C ALA A 173 17.67 -5.15 28.58
N PRO A 174 17.29 -5.89 29.63
CA PRO A 174 17.29 -5.37 31.00
C PRO A 174 18.68 -4.97 31.50
N ASP A 175 19.72 -5.50 30.87
CA ASP A 175 21.14 -5.24 31.12
C ASP A 175 21.78 -4.27 30.09
N GLY A 176 20.97 -3.70 29.18
CA GLY A 176 21.44 -2.77 28.15
C GLY A 176 21.64 -1.35 28.68
N GLU A 177 22.53 -0.58 28.00
CA GLU A 177 22.81 0.83 28.34
C GLU A 177 21.54 1.70 28.32
N VAL A 178 20.61 1.42 27.39
CA VAL A 178 19.33 2.15 27.30
C VAL A 178 18.47 1.91 28.53
N ALA A 179 18.38 0.65 29.02
CA ALA A 179 17.67 0.33 30.25
C ALA A 179 18.30 1.01 31.47
N ALA A 180 19.62 1.11 31.51
CA ALA A 180 20.33 1.84 32.57
C ALA A 180 20.02 3.33 32.57
N VAL A 181 19.90 3.96 31.39
CA VAL A 181 19.56 5.38 31.22
C VAL A 181 18.09 5.63 31.56
N THR A 182 17.15 4.80 31.08
CA THR A 182 15.71 4.95 31.38
C THR A 182 15.43 4.79 32.87
N ASN A 183 16.10 3.83 33.53
CA ASN A 183 16.01 3.64 34.99
C ASN A 183 16.55 4.86 35.76
N ARG A 184 17.66 5.46 35.31
CA ARG A 184 18.20 6.69 35.91
C ARG A 184 17.27 7.89 35.75
N LEU A 185 16.52 7.96 34.65
CA LEU A 185 15.60 9.06 34.37
C LEU A 185 14.19 8.80 34.94
N GLY A 186 13.93 7.65 35.57
CA GLY A 186 12.61 7.28 36.11
C GLY A 186 11.53 7.11 35.03
N LEU A 187 11.95 6.78 33.80
CA LEU A 187 11.05 6.53 32.67
C LEU A 187 10.76 5.01 32.61
N HIS A 188 9.56 4.62 33.05
CA HIS A 188 9.08 3.22 33.02
C HIS A 188 8.00 3.03 31.99
#